data_cc3b4e243875e397b89dcf09a7011ed0
#
_entry.id   cc3b4e243875e397b89dcf09a7011ed0
#
_cell.length_a   1.000
_cell.length_b   1.000
_cell.length_c   1.000
_cell.angle_alpha   90.00
_cell.angle_beta   90.00
_cell.angle_gamma   90.00
#
_symmetry.space_group_name_H-M   'P 1'
#
loop_
_entity.id
_entity.type
_entity.pdbx_description
1 polymer ?
#
loop_
_entity_poly.entity_id
_entity_poly.type
_entity_poly.pdbx_seq_one_letter_code
_entity_poly.pdbx_strand_id
1 'polypeptide(L)'
;CGYSTDGTIWGASKDEVPYLKGIGLTEKKNIPDLTDNDTFLKFIQGQGEQNYDSSFPMYRWKTTITNKKLQQKVDTIGEIQGIFVTSRGTGGIAQTVQIVGSEGNKTLKGQSQIRSVLGSESLVYKKNDGTELTGWSTLPSAFFSVDETARDEEKDIRTFTIWGGGYGHGVGMSQNGAQEMAREGKNYEEILMFFYDGVEIRDCEED
;
A
#
# COMPACT_ATOMS: atom_id res chain seq x y z
N CYS A 1 -1.87 7.58 -0.33
CA CYS A 1 -2.53 6.58 0.53
C CYS A 1 -2.82 7.09 1.94
N GLY A 2 -2.36 8.29 2.28
CA GLY A 2 -2.55 8.93 3.57
C GLY A 2 -1.46 8.63 4.60
N TYR A 3 -0.56 7.70 4.33
CA TYR A 3 0.53 7.30 5.23
C TYR A 3 1.81 6.96 4.47
N SER A 4 2.95 7.21 5.10
CA SER A 4 4.23 6.63 4.71
C SER A 4 4.60 5.47 5.64
N THR A 5 5.59 4.68 5.24
CA THR A 5 6.21 3.65 6.06
C THR A 5 7.67 4.01 6.34
N ASP A 6 8.28 3.34 7.30
CA ASP A 6 9.69 3.55 7.63
C ASP A 6 10.66 2.77 6.71
N GLY A 7 11.95 3.05 6.83
CA GLY A 7 13.00 2.44 6.02
C GLY A 7 13.22 0.95 6.28
N THR A 8 12.66 0.37 7.34
CA THR A 8 12.84 -1.05 7.68
C THR A 8 12.28 -2.00 6.63
N ILE A 9 11.34 -1.54 5.80
CA ILE A 9 10.81 -2.34 4.68
C ILE A 9 11.83 -2.67 3.60
N TRP A 10 12.96 -1.96 3.58
CA TRP A 10 14.10 -2.23 2.69
C TRP A 10 15.21 -3.02 3.38
N GLY A 11 14.98 -3.47 4.63
CA GLY A 11 15.96 -4.20 5.42
C GLY A 11 16.95 -3.32 6.18
N ALA A 12 16.81 -1.98 6.10
CA ALA A 12 17.59 -1.07 6.93
C ALA A 12 17.15 -1.17 8.40
N SER A 13 18.07 -1.04 9.33
CA SER A 13 17.71 -0.84 10.74
C SER A 13 17.19 0.58 10.97
N LYS A 14 16.40 0.78 12.04
CA LYS A 14 15.91 2.13 12.40
C LYS A 14 17.08 3.07 12.74
N ASP A 15 18.17 2.53 13.23
CA ASP A 15 19.37 3.30 13.59
C ASP A 15 20.16 3.76 12.36
N GLU A 16 20.10 3.01 11.24
CA GLU A 16 20.76 3.40 9.98
C GLU A 16 20.01 4.51 9.23
N VAL A 17 18.69 4.56 9.34
CA VAL A 17 17.85 5.55 8.63
C VAL A 17 16.80 6.17 9.57
N PRO A 18 17.22 6.78 10.69
CA PRO A 18 16.29 7.26 11.72
C PRO A 18 15.35 8.36 11.23
N TYR A 19 15.73 9.07 10.16
CA TYR A 19 14.94 10.13 9.53
C TYR A 19 13.79 9.59 8.64
N LEU A 20 13.83 8.31 8.25
CA LEU A 20 12.77 7.67 7.46
C LEU A 20 11.72 7.05 8.38
N LYS A 21 10.86 7.86 8.93
CA LYS A 21 9.75 7.41 9.80
C LYS A 21 8.48 7.18 9.00
N GLY A 22 7.63 6.27 9.50
CA GLY A 22 6.25 6.18 9.05
C GLY A 22 5.43 7.32 9.65
N ILE A 23 4.82 8.14 8.81
CA ILE A 23 4.02 9.30 9.22
C ILE A 23 2.64 9.27 8.57
N GLY A 24 1.65 9.85 9.25
CA GLY A 24 0.38 10.22 8.62
C GLY A 24 0.53 11.51 7.83
N LEU A 25 0.00 11.55 6.62
CA LEU A 25 0.02 12.73 5.75
C LEU A 25 -1.09 13.72 6.13
N THR A 26 -1.13 14.09 7.40
CA THR A 26 -2.18 14.92 8.01
C THR A 26 -1.63 15.68 9.21
N GLU A 27 -2.20 16.83 9.52
CA GLU A 27 -1.91 17.57 10.76
C GLU A 27 -2.67 17.01 11.98
N LYS A 28 -3.52 16.01 11.80
CA LYS A 28 -4.29 15.42 12.91
C LYS A 28 -3.36 14.66 13.86
N LYS A 29 -3.58 14.86 15.17
CA LYS A 29 -2.78 14.23 16.23
C LYS A 29 -3.12 12.76 16.48
N ASN A 30 -4.33 12.32 16.17
CA ASN A 30 -4.78 10.94 16.39
C ASN A 30 -4.72 10.16 15.09
N ILE A 31 -3.63 9.45 14.91
CA ILE A 31 -3.37 8.56 13.76
C ILE A 31 -3.77 7.14 14.18
N PRO A 32 -4.65 6.43 13.43
CA PRO A 32 -5.00 5.05 13.75
C PRO A 32 -3.79 4.13 13.60
N ASP A 33 -3.75 3.08 14.41
CA ASP A 33 -2.77 2.01 14.24
C ASP A 33 -3.14 1.13 13.04
N LEU A 34 -2.53 1.40 11.91
CA LEU A 34 -2.75 0.66 10.67
C LEU A 34 -1.96 -0.66 10.58
N THR A 35 -1.24 -1.06 11.63
CA THR A 35 -0.66 -2.40 11.72
C THR A 35 -1.69 -3.46 12.03
N ASP A 36 -2.83 -3.06 12.63
CA ASP A 36 -4.00 -3.90 12.85
C ASP A 36 -4.84 -4.03 11.56
N ASN A 37 -5.18 -5.28 11.17
CA ASN A 37 -5.88 -5.56 9.91
C ASN A 37 -7.32 -5.00 9.88
N ASP A 38 -8.04 -5.05 10.99
CA ASP A 38 -9.44 -4.58 11.03
C ASP A 38 -9.48 -3.05 10.96
N THR A 39 -8.57 -2.39 11.65
CA THR A 39 -8.38 -0.94 11.59
C THR A 39 -7.95 -0.52 10.20
N PHE A 40 -7.02 -1.24 9.58
CA PHE A 40 -6.58 -0.99 8.22
C PHE A 40 -7.72 -1.14 7.21
N LEU A 41 -8.52 -2.22 7.32
CA LEU A 41 -9.65 -2.45 6.41
C LEU A 41 -10.68 -1.33 6.48
N LYS A 42 -11.03 -0.89 7.68
CA LYS A 42 -11.93 0.26 7.88
C LYS A 42 -11.36 1.55 7.28
N PHE A 43 -10.06 1.77 7.46
CA PHE A 43 -9.37 2.93 6.91
C PHE A 43 -9.34 2.91 5.37
N ILE A 44 -8.96 1.78 4.76
CA ILE A 44 -8.79 1.71 3.31
C ILE A 44 -10.12 1.76 2.54
N GLN A 45 -11.21 1.27 3.14
CA GLN A 45 -12.56 1.33 2.59
C GLN A 45 -13.29 2.62 2.93
N GLY A 46 -12.83 3.34 3.97
CA GLY A 46 -13.41 4.61 4.38
C GLY A 46 -13.09 5.75 3.42
N GLN A 47 -14.02 6.71 3.31
CA GLN A 47 -13.85 7.92 2.49
C GLN A 47 -13.56 9.16 3.34
N GLY A 48 -13.24 9.02 4.63
CA GLY A 48 -13.47 10.06 5.61
C GLY A 48 -12.27 10.87 6.07
N GLU A 49 -11.04 10.56 5.74
CA GLU A 49 -9.91 11.34 6.22
C GLU A 49 -9.33 12.24 5.13
N GLN A 50 -9.34 13.55 5.41
CA GLN A 50 -8.61 14.52 4.60
C GLN A 50 -7.12 14.40 4.97
N ASN A 51 -6.37 13.77 4.08
CA ASN A 51 -4.92 13.76 4.09
C ASN A 51 -4.42 14.60 2.91
N TYR A 52 -3.21 15.08 2.97
CA TYR A 52 -2.62 15.92 1.91
C TYR A 52 -2.68 15.28 0.51
N ASP A 53 -2.66 13.94 0.41
CA ASP A 53 -2.74 13.25 -0.89
C ASP A 53 -4.15 12.73 -1.25
N SER A 54 -5.19 13.09 -0.50
CA SER A 54 -6.55 12.55 -0.67
C SER A 54 -7.24 12.96 -1.98
N SER A 55 -6.86 14.09 -2.56
CA SER A 55 -7.37 14.60 -3.83
C SER A 55 -6.81 13.88 -5.07
N PHE A 56 -5.74 13.08 -4.92
CA PHE A 56 -5.08 12.43 -6.05
C PHE A 56 -5.76 11.11 -6.45
N PRO A 57 -5.84 10.80 -7.76
CA PRO A 57 -6.57 9.63 -8.25
C PRO A 57 -6.12 8.30 -7.66
N MET A 58 -4.80 8.13 -7.41
CA MET A 58 -4.25 6.91 -6.83
C MET A 58 -4.30 6.87 -5.30
N TYR A 59 -4.92 7.86 -4.64
CA TYR A 59 -5.11 7.85 -3.18
C TYR A 59 -5.83 6.57 -2.71
N ARG A 60 -6.85 6.16 -3.46
CA ARG A 60 -7.54 4.88 -3.31
C ARG A 60 -7.69 4.21 -4.67
N TRP A 61 -7.55 2.91 -4.69
CA TRP A 61 -7.82 2.08 -5.84
C TRP A 61 -8.38 0.73 -5.42
N LYS A 62 -9.11 0.08 -6.32
CA LYS A 62 -9.56 -1.30 -6.12
C LYS A 62 -9.42 -2.09 -7.40
N THR A 63 -9.16 -3.38 -7.24
CA THR A 63 -9.14 -4.35 -8.33
C THR A 63 -9.67 -5.69 -7.85
N THR A 64 -9.98 -6.59 -8.77
CA THR A 64 -10.40 -7.95 -8.45
C THR A 64 -9.49 -8.97 -9.12
N ILE A 65 -9.20 -10.05 -8.41
CA ILE A 65 -8.47 -11.20 -8.93
C ILE A 65 -9.23 -12.48 -8.56
N THR A 66 -9.29 -13.44 -9.49
CA THR A 66 -9.87 -14.75 -9.19
C THR A 66 -8.81 -15.76 -8.74
N ASN A 67 -9.24 -16.79 -7.97
CA ASN A 67 -8.37 -17.92 -7.63
C ASN A 67 -7.72 -18.53 -8.88
N LYS A 68 -8.49 -18.74 -9.96
CA LYS A 68 -8.00 -19.33 -11.23
C LYS A 68 -6.90 -18.49 -11.87
N LYS A 69 -6.99 -17.16 -11.80
CA LYS A 69 -5.95 -16.26 -12.32
C LYS A 69 -4.69 -16.27 -11.45
N LEU A 70 -4.87 -16.22 -10.14
CA LEU A 70 -3.76 -16.26 -9.20
C LEU A 70 -3.05 -17.61 -9.23
N GLN A 71 -3.78 -18.71 -9.49
CA GLN A 71 -3.25 -20.06 -9.66
C GLN A 71 -2.15 -20.14 -10.72
N GLN A 72 -2.21 -19.32 -11.77
CA GLN A 72 -1.18 -19.27 -12.82
C GLN A 72 0.18 -18.78 -12.32
N LYS A 73 0.21 -18.12 -11.15
CA LYS A 73 1.44 -17.61 -10.52
C LYS A 73 1.83 -18.35 -9.24
N VAL A 74 0.91 -19.18 -8.72
CA VAL A 74 1.11 -19.96 -7.50
C VAL A 74 0.52 -21.35 -7.72
N ASP A 75 1.35 -22.26 -8.19
CA ASP A 75 0.95 -23.58 -8.72
C ASP A 75 1.20 -24.75 -7.74
N THR A 76 1.88 -24.52 -6.61
CA THR A 76 2.38 -25.60 -5.74
C THR A 76 1.56 -25.86 -4.48
N ILE A 77 0.39 -25.21 -4.34
CA ILE A 77 -0.40 -25.27 -3.10
C ILE A 77 -1.83 -25.81 -3.30
N GLY A 78 -2.07 -26.43 -4.44
CA GLY A 78 -3.41 -26.86 -4.81
C GLY A 78 -4.32 -25.68 -5.13
N GLU A 79 -5.64 -25.85 -4.99
CA GLU A 79 -6.62 -24.84 -5.30
C GLU A 79 -6.58 -23.66 -4.29
N ILE A 80 -6.51 -22.42 -4.77
CA ILE A 80 -6.43 -21.25 -3.91
C ILE A 80 -7.78 -20.99 -3.24
N GLN A 81 -7.74 -20.96 -1.91
CA GLN A 81 -8.90 -20.80 -1.03
C GLN A 81 -8.96 -19.45 -0.31
N GLY A 82 -7.81 -18.76 -0.17
CA GLY A 82 -7.77 -17.48 0.53
C GLY A 82 -6.47 -16.70 0.33
N ILE A 83 -6.54 -15.41 0.60
CA ILE A 83 -5.41 -14.47 0.58
C ILE A 83 -5.49 -13.61 1.85
N PHE A 84 -4.44 -13.61 2.67
CA PHE A 84 -4.43 -12.95 3.96
C PHE A 84 -3.17 -12.11 4.14
N VAL A 85 -3.32 -10.85 4.52
CA VAL A 85 -2.19 -10.05 5.01
C VAL A 85 -1.92 -10.49 6.45
N THR A 86 -0.77 -11.11 6.69
CA THR A 86 -0.41 -11.69 8.00
C THR A 86 0.49 -10.78 8.84
N SER A 87 1.16 -9.82 8.22
CA SER A 87 1.87 -8.76 8.94
C SER A 87 1.91 -7.47 8.14
N ARG A 88 1.87 -6.36 8.87
CA ARG A 88 2.00 -5.00 8.35
C ARG A 88 3.15 -4.29 9.05
N GLY A 89 3.83 -3.45 8.31
CA GLY A 89 4.79 -2.49 8.85
C GLY A 89 4.13 -1.19 9.27
N THR A 90 4.94 -0.29 9.79
CA THR A 90 4.54 1.07 10.15
C THR A 90 3.79 1.73 8.99
N GLY A 91 2.71 2.43 9.30
CA GLY A 91 1.85 3.06 8.30
C GLY A 91 0.92 2.07 7.56
N GLY A 92 0.91 0.78 7.91
CA GLY A 92 -0.05 -0.20 7.38
C GLY A 92 0.39 -0.96 6.13
N ILE A 93 1.63 -0.77 5.65
CA ILE A 93 2.15 -1.47 4.48
C ILE A 93 2.19 -2.99 4.70
N ALA A 94 1.72 -3.79 3.75
CA ALA A 94 1.78 -5.25 3.84
C ALA A 94 3.24 -5.72 3.72
N GLN A 95 3.74 -6.42 4.74
CA GLN A 95 5.08 -7.02 4.78
C GLN A 95 5.05 -8.51 4.46
N THR A 96 4.00 -9.18 4.91
CA THR A 96 3.82 -10.62 4.67
C THR A 96 2.38 -10.90 4.27
N VAL A 97 2.23 -11.69 3.22
CA VAL A 97 0.94 -12.18 2.72
C VAL A 97 0.99 -13.70 2.65
N GLN A 98 -0.04 -14.36 3.16
CA GLN A 98 -0.23 -15.79 3.01
C GLN A 98 -1.33 -16.07 1.99
N ILE A 99 -1.02 -16.89 1.01
CA ILE A 99 -1.98 -17.48 0.08
C ILE A 99 -2.23 -18.90 0.55
N VAL A 100 -3.48 -19.20 0.86
CA VAL A 100 -3.92 -20.51 1.37
C VAL A 100 -4.50 -21.30 0.22
N GLY A 101 -4.01 -22.52 0.04
CA GLY A 101 -4.51 -23.48 -0.94
C GLY A 101 -4.97 -24.79 -0.28
N SER A 102 -5.58 -25.67 -1.08
CA SER A 102 -6.09 -26.96 -0.61
C SER A 102 -5.00 -27.96 -0.20
N GLU A 103 -3.78 -27.80 -0.71
CA GLU A 103 -2.66 -28.71 -0.48
C GLU A 103 -1.49 -28.05 0.27
N GLY A 104 -1.62 -26.79 0.64
CA GLY A 104 -0.60 -26.05 1.38
C GLY A 104 -0.75 -24.55 1.30
N ASN A 105 0.25 -23.83 1.82
CA ASN A 105 0.24 -22.38 1.87
C ASN A 105 1.51 -21.81 1.21
N LYS A 106 1.37 -20.65 0.57
CA LYS A 106 2.48 -19.85 0.06
C LYS A 106 2.60 -18.55 0.84
N THR A 107 3.76 -18.31 1.42
CA THR A 107 4.05 -17.03 2.08
C THR A 107 4.84 -16.13 1.14
N LEU A 108 4.34 -14.92 0.91
CA LEU A 108 5.00 -13.85 0.18
C LEU A 108 5.57 -12.85 1.17
N LYS A 109 6.84 -12.45 0.98
CA LYS A 109 7.52 -11.50 1.87
C LYS A 109 8.07 -10.31 1.09
N GLY A 110 7.85 -9.13 1.64
CA GLY A 110 8.33 -7.87 1.08
C GLY A 110 7.51 -7.38 -0.13
N GLN A 111 7.56 -6.08 -0.34
CA GLN A 111 6.71 -5.39 -1.33
C GLN A 111 6.88 -5.92 -2.76
N SER A 112 8.12 -6.18 -3.18
CA SER A 112 8.42 -6.59 -4.55
C SER A 112 7.72 -7.90 -4.88
N GLN A 113 7.87 -8.93 -4.03
CA GLN A 113 7.25 -10.23 -4.25
C GLN A 113 5.72 -10.15 -4.16
N ILE A 114 5.19 -9.48 -3.14
CA ILE A 114 3.75 -9.32 -2.95
C ILE A 114 3.11 -8.65 -4.16
N ARG A 115 3.65 -7.51 -4.60
CA ARG A 115 3.13 -6.74 -5.73
C ARG A 115 3.21 -7.51 -7.05
N SER A 116 4.30 -8.24 -7.27
CA SER A 116 4.51 -9.04 -8.48
C SER A 116 3.56 -10.24 -8.56
N VAL A 117 3.36 -10.97 -7.46
CA VAL A 117 2.48 -12.14 -7.45
C VAL A 117 1.01 -11.77 -7.56
N LEU A 118 0.56 -10.77 -6.79
CA LEU A 118 -0.84 -10.34 -6.78
C LEU A 118 -1.22 -9.42 -7.96
N GLY A 119 -0.24 -8.78 -8.63
CA GLY A 119 -0.47 -7.93 -9.80
C GLY A 119 -0.52 -8.72 -11.11
N SER A 120 -1.14 -8.16 -12.14
CA SER A 120 -1.16 -8.71 -13.51
C SER A 120 -1.62 -7.63 -14.48
N GLU A 121 -1.05 -7.57 -15.69
CA GLU A 121 -1.41 -6.61 -16.75
C GLU A 121 -2.90 -6.64 -17.13
N SER A 122 -3.55 -7.74 -16.90
CA SER A 122 -4.97 -7.91 -17.17
C SER A 122 -5.89 -7.48 -16.04
N LEU A 123 -5.35 -6.99 -14.92
CA LEU A 123 -6.16 -6.38 -13.86
C LEU A 123 -6.57 -4.97 -14.25
N VAL A 124 -7.81 -4.63 -13.90
CA VAL A 124 -8.35 -3.28 -14.04
C VAL A 124 -8.37 -2.65 -12.65
N TYR A 125 -7.68 -1.54 -12.49
CA TYR A 125 -7.65 -0.79 -11.24
C TYR A 125 -8.61 0.38 -11.36
N LYS A 126 -9.70 0.36 -10.59
CA LYS A 126 -10.61 1.49 -10.46
C LYS A 126 -10.05 2.46 -9.42
N LYS A 127 -9.75 3.69 -9.84
CA LYS A 127 -9.16 4.74 -9.01
C LYS A 127 -10.19 5.51 -8.20
N ASN A 128 -9.71 6.37 -7.30
CA ASN A 128 -10.53 7.22 -6.43
C ASN A 128 -11.47 8.16 -7.21
N ASP A 129 -11.04 8.67 -8.35
CA ASP A 129 -11.81 9.52 -9.25
C ASP A 129 -12.79 8.75 -10.18
N GLY A 130 -12.88 7.43 -10.00
CA GLY A 130 -13.72 6.55 -10.81
C GLY A 130 -13.11 6.16 -12.15
N THR A 131 -11.97 6.73 -12.56
CA THR A 131 -11.27 6.33 -13.79
C THR A 131 -10.54 5.00 -13.60
N GLU A 132 -10.23 4.34 -14.70
CA GLU A 132 -9.60 3.03 -14.71
C GLU A 132 -8.16 3.09 -15.22
N LEU A 133 -7.35 2.16 -14.72
CA LEU A 133 -5.97 1.95 -15.12
C LEU A 133 -5.76 0.46 -15.41
N THR A 134 -5.09 0.16 -16.52
CA THR A 134 -4.78 -1.21 -16.98
C THR A 134 -3.33 -1.32 -17.44
N GLY A 135 -2.87 -2.55 -17.73
CA GLY A 135 -1.54 -2.77 -18.32
C GLY A 135 -0.38 -2.77 -17.31
N TRP A 136 -0.66 -2.83 -16.01
CA TRP A 136 0.38 -2.89 -14.99
C TRP A 136 0.64 -4.33 -14.56
N SER A 137 1.88 -4.76 -14.67
CA SER A 137 2.31 -6.13 -14.31
C SER A 137 2.34 -6.38 -12.81
N THR A 138 2.38 -5.32 -11.99
CA THR A 138 2.42 -5.40 -10.52
C THR A 138 1.29 -4.59 -9.88
N LEU A 139 0.95 -4.88 -8.61
CA LEU A 139 0.08 -3.97 -7.85
C LEU A 139 0.70 -2.57 -7.74
N PRO A 140 -0.12 -1.50 -7.72
CA PRO A 140 0.38 -0.13 -7.58
C PRO A 140 1.22 0.10 -6.33
N SER A 141 0.85 -0.52 -5.22
CA SER A 141 1.54 -0.46 -3.93
C SER A 141 1.34 -1.75 -3.14
N ALA A 142 2.03 -1.91 -2.02
CA ALA A 142 1.74 -2.93 -1.02
C ALA A 142 0.87 -2.40 0.14
N PHE A 143 0.27 -1.24 -0.02
CA PHE A 143 -0.69 -0.66 0.93
C PHE A 143 -2.10 -1.08 0.53
N PHE A 144 -2.54 -2.25 0.99
CA PHE A 144 -3.83 -2.84 0.59
C PHE A 144 -4.39 -3.80 1.64
N SER A 145 -5.69 -4.10 1.53
CA SER A 145 -6.38 -5.23 2.15
C SER A 145 -7.05 -6.09 1.08
N VAL A 146 -7.41 -7.33 1.44
CA VAL A 146 -8.04 -8.28 0.53
C VAL A 146 -9.26 -8.89 1.20
N ASP A 147 -10.37 -8.95 0.47
CA ASP A 147 -11.59 -9.64 0.87
C ASP A 147 -12.04 -10.64 -0.20
N GLU A 148 -12.55 -11.80 0.19
CA GLU A 148 -13.33 -12.64 -0.72
C GLU A 148 -14.71 -12.02 -0.89
N THR A 149 -15.03 -11.52 -2.10
CA THR A 149 -16.26 -10.75 -2.36
C THR A 149 -17.31 -11.49 -3.16
N ALA A 150 -16.93 -12.58 -3.83
CA ALA A 150 -17.86 -13.43 -4.56
C ALA A 150 -17.33 -14.86 -4.70
N ARG A 151 -18.25 -15.82 -4.76
CA ARG A 151 -17.98 -17.22 -5.00
C ARG A 151 -19.02 -17.82 -5.95
N ASP A 152 -18.54 -18.44 -7.03
CA ASP A 152 -19.35 -19.25 -7.95
C ASP A 152 -18.98 -20.72 -7.67
N GLU A 153 -19.84 -21.43 -6.96
CA GLU A 153 -19.57 -22.82 -6.55
C GLU A 153 -19.65 -23.80 -7.72
N GLU A 154 -20.48 -23.52 -8.73
CA GLU A 154 -20.62 -24.40 -9.91
C GLU A 154 -19.34 -24.40 -10.76
N LYS A 155 -18.68 -23.24 -10.88
CA LYS A 155 -17.43 -23.07 -11.63
C LYS A 155 -16.19 -23.16 -10.77
N ASP A 156 -16.36 -23.25 -9.44
CA ASP A 156 -15.29 -23.20 -8.47
C ASP A 156 -14.40 -21.95 -8.66
N ILE A 157 -15.06 -20.79 -8.76
CA ILE A 157 -14.41 -19.50 -8.89
C ILE A 157 -14.63 -18.68 -7.62
N ARG A 158 -13.52 -18.30 -6.96
CA ARG A 158 -13.48 -17.33 -5.87
C ARG A 158 -12.96 -16.01 -6.42
N THR A 159 -13.64 -14.94 -6.10
CA THR A 159 -13.22 -13.58 -6.48
C THR A 159 -12.79 -12.82 -5.24
N PHE A 160 -11.55 -12.34 -5.26
CA PHE A 160 -10.96 -11.52 -4.21
C PHE A 160 -10.93 -10.08 -4.69
N THR A 161 -11.44 -9.16 -3.88
CA THR A 161 -11.27 -7.72 -4.10
C THR A 161 -10.08 -7.23 -3.28
N ILE A 162 -9.16 -6.56 -3.97
CA ILE A 162 -8.01 -5.89 -3.36
C ILE A 162 -8.34 -4.41 -3.27
N TRP A 163 -8.44 -3.91 -2.05
CA TRP A 163 -8.65 -2.50 -1.73
C TRP A 163 -7.29 -1.89 -1.39
N GLY A 164 -6.83 -0.94 -2.19
CA GLY A 164 -5.51 -0.38 -2.00
C GLY A 164 -5.45 1.13 -2.07
N GLY A 165 -4.30 1.66 -1.74
CA GLY A 165 -4.03 3.09 -1.78
C GLY A 165 -2.59 3.42 -2.12
N GLY A 166 -2.41 4.57 -2.77
CA GLY A 166 -1.12 5.08 -3.18
C GLY A 166 -0.49 4.33 -4.35
N TYR A 167 0.66 4.83 -4.74
CA TYR A 167 1.51 4.31 -5.80
C TYR A 167 2.98 4.38 -5.37
N GLY A 168 3.71 3.28 -5.52
CA GLY A 168 5.13 3.19 -5.15
C GLY A 168 5.38 2.45 -3.84
N HIS A 169 6.51 2.72 -3.22
CA HIS A 169 7.02 2.01 -2.03
C HIS A 169 6.54 2.58 -0.69
N GLY A 170 6.10 3.84 -0.67
CA GLY A 170 5.57 4.48 0.53
C GLY A 170 6.61 4.95 1.56
N VAL A 171 7.91 4.92 1.26
CA VAL A 171 8.99 5.38 2.15
C VAL A 171 9.38 6.81 1.83
N GLY A 172 9.64 7.61 2.85
CA GLY A 172 10.07 9.00 2.69
C GLY A 172 8.96 9.93 2.22
N MET A 173 9.33 10.97 1.47
CA MET A 173 8.43 12.04 1.06
C MET A 173 7.42 11.59 0.00
N SER A 174 6.13 11.78 0.30
CA SER A 174 5.07 11.63 -0.69
C SER A 174 5.10 12.81 -1.66
N GLN A 175 5.34 12.56 -2.95
CA GLN A 175 5.33 13.61 -3.98
C GLN A 175 3.97 14.33 -4.03
N ASN A 176 2.87 13.57 -3.98
CA ASN A 176 1.53 14.13 -3.97
C ASN A 176 1.24 14.93 -2.68
N GLY A 177 1.66 14.40 -1.53
CA GLY A 177 1.53 15.10 -0.25
C GLY A 177 2.33 16.40 -0.24
N ALA A 178 3.57 16.38 -0.68
CA ALA A 178 4.41 17.58 -0.80
C ALA A 178 3.82 18.61 -1.77
N GLN A 179 3.27 18.16 -2.90
CA GLN A 179 2.60 19.05 -3.86
C GLN A 179 1.38 19.76 -3.25
N GLU A 180 0.57 19.03 -2.47
CA GLU A 180 -0.61 19.64 -1.82
C GLU A 180 -0.21 20.60 -0.71
N MET A 181 0.78 20.23 0.11
CA MET A 181 1.34 21.13 1.12
C MET A 181 1.84 22.44 0.51
N ALA A 182 2.53 22.36 -0.66
CA ALA A 182 2.98 23.54 -1.40
C ALA A 182 1.80 24.37 -1.92
N ARG A 183 0.71 23.75 -2.39
CA ARG A 183 -0.53 24.44 -2.80
C ARG A 183 -1.21 25.16 -1.63
N GLU A 184 -1.11 24.60 -0.43
CA GLU A 184 -1.60 25.20 0.81
C GLU A 184 -0.66 26.29 1.35
N GLY A 185 0.44 26.60 0.65
CA GLY A 185 1.36 27.69 0.97
C GLY A 185 2.54 27.29 1.89
N LYS A 186 2.76 26.00 2.16
CA LYS A 186 3.94 25.53 2.87
C LYS A 186 5.19 25.75 2.00
N ASN A 187 6.27 26.24 2.60
CA ASN A 187 7.54 26.37 1.94
C ASN A 187 8.31 25.03 1.91
N TYR A 188 9.43 24.99 1.19
CA TYR A 188 10.19 23.75 1.03
C TYR A 188 10.78 23.22 2.35
N GLU A 189 11.15 24.08 3.27
CA GLU A 189 11.69 23.72 4.59
C GLU A 189 10.60 23.04 5.44
N GLU A 190 9.42 23.64 5.49
CA GLU A 190 8.25 23.08 6.20
C GLU A 190 7.88 21.70 5.65
N ILE A 191 7.93 21.53 4.32
CA ILE A 191 7.63 20.25 3.66
C ILE A 191 8.71 19.22 4.01
N LEU A 192 9.99 19.53 3.90
CA LEU A 192 11.07 18.60 4.22
C LEU A 192 11.05 18.19 5.69
N MET A 193 10.87 19.15 6.60
CA MET A 193 10.78 18.87 8.04
C MET A 193 9.53 18.09 8.44
N PHE A 194 8.47 18.16 7.65
CA PHE A 194 7.27 17.32 7.85
C PHE A 194 7.55 15.84 7.54
N PHE A 195 8.30 15.56 6.46
CA PHE A 195 8.57 14.19 6.02
C PHE A 195 9.77 13.53 6.68
N TYR A 196 10.75 14.31 7.10
CA TYR A 196 12.02 13.81 7.64
C TYR A 196 12.25 14.37 9.05
N ASP A 197 12.44 13.48 10.01
CA ASP A 197 12.66 13.86 11.41
C ASP A 197 14.16 13.85 11.74
N GLY A 198 14.59 14.81 12.59
CA GLY A 198 15.95 14.88 13.03
C GLY A 198 16.97 15.26 11.93
N VAL A 199 16.52 15.86 10.83
CA VAL A 199 17.35 16.38 9.77
C VAL A 199 17.57 17.88 9.90
N GLU A 200 18.62 18.40 9.30
CA GLU A 200 18.94 19.82 9.22
C GLU A 200 19.10 20.22 7.75
N ILE A 201 18.51 21.35 7.38
CA ILE A 201 18.64 21.90 6.04
C ILE A 201 19.82 22.87 6.08
N ARG A 202 20.80 22.65 5.20
CA ARG A 202 21.98 23.50 5.07
C ARG A 202 22.14 23.93 3.61
N ASP A 203 22.65 25.14 3.41
CA ASP A 203 23.12 25.55 2.10
C ASP A 203 24.29 24.66 1.67
N CYS A 204 24.30 24.23 0.40
CA CYS A 204 25.47 23.62 -0.20
C CYS A 204 26.55 24.72 -0.31
N GLU A 205 27.54 24.72 0.57
CA GLU A 205 28.76 25.46 0.28
C GLU A 205 29.46 24.75 -0.88
N GLU A 206 29.69 25.48 -1.98
CA GLU A 206 30.53 24.99 -3.06
C GLU A 206 31.95 24.85 -2.50
N ASP A 207 32.48 23.60 -2.36
CA ASP A 207 33.88 23.31 -2.09
C ASP A 207 34.74 23.60 -3.31
#